data_accd501911345f1a20c48dfedc654498
#
_entry.id   accd501911345f1a20c48dfedc654498
#
_cell.length_a   1.000
_cell.length_b   1.000
_cell.length_c   1.000
_cell.angle_alpha   90.00
_cell.angle_beta   90.00
_cell.angle_gamma   90.00
#
_symmetry.space_group_name_H-M   'P 1'
#
loop_
_entity.id
_entity.type
_entity.pdbx_description
1 polymer ?
#
loop_
_entity_poly.entity_id
_entity_poly.type
_entity_poly.pdbx_seq_one_letter_code
_entity_poly.pdbx_strand_id
1 'polypeptide(L)'
;ETLAMMLISPQFLYHTVIDQAAAAKPYELASRLSYFLWGSMPDEELFNLAASGELNDPAIIEVQTRRLLADKRAVSFVENFSTQWLSISKMKTVNINHDLFPRFLYTVHVGERRGQEQLFRPTIRDYMHEETVGFIGELISKNLSIMNIVDSDFAYLNEPLAVHYGVNGVRGLKFRSVPIKPEYHLGGLLTQGSVLVGNSTGSAPHPIYRAVWLREAV
;
A
#
# COMPACT_ATOMS: atom_id res chain seq x y z
N GLU A 1 6.20 -23.62 30.95
CA GLU A 1 4.71 -23.62 30.90
C GLU A 1 4.12 -22.23 31.05
N THR A 2 4.50 -21.42 32.05
CA THR A 2 3.94 -20.07 32.33
C THR A 2 4.08 -19.10 31.15
N LEU A 3 5.24 -19.07 30.48
CA LEU A 3 5.49 -18.24 29.27
C LEU A 3 4.57 -18.66 28.13
N ALA A 4 4.35 -19.96 27.92
CA ALA A 4 3.43 -20.45 26.89
C ALA A 4 1.99 -20.01 27.17
N MET A 5 1.56 -20.07 28.45
CA MET A 5 0.21 -19.62 28.84
C MET A 5 0.03 -18.11 28.64
N MET A 6 1.06 -17.30 28.89
CA MET A 6 1.02 -15.85 28.58
C MET A 6 0.89 -15.58 27.08
N LEU A 7 1.67 -16.28 26.25
CA LEU A 7 1.70 -16.08 24.80
C LEU A 7 0.41 -16.51 24.09
N ILE A 8 -0.37 -17.44 24.67
CA ILE A 8 -1.66 -17.89 24.11
C ILE A 8 -2.85 -17.18 24.74
N SER A 9 -2.65 -16.29 25.70
CA SER A 9 -3.76 -15.59 26.34
C SER A 9 -4.41 -14.61 25.35
N PRO A 10 -5.76 -14.48 25.38
CA PRO A 10 -6.46 -13.50 24.53
C PRO A 10 -5.98 -12.07 24.73
N GLN A 11 -5.59 -11.69 25.95
CA GLN A 11 -5.08 -10.36 26.30
C GLN A 11 -3.73 -10.07 25.64
N PHE A 12 -2.94 -11.11 25.37
CA PHE A 12 -1.67 -10.97 24.65
C PHE A 12 -1.86 -10.99 23.13
N LEU A 13 -2.76 -11.86 22.65
CA LEU A 13 -2.94 -12.07 21.20
C LEU A 13 -3.80 -11.00 20.53
N TYR A 14 -4.73 -10.39 21.25
CA TYR A 14 -5.67 -9.42 20.70
C TYR A 14 -5.51 -8.06 21.36
N HIS A 15 -5.53 -7.00 20.55
CA HIS A 15 -5.56 -5.61 21.02
C HIS A 15 -6.95 -5.19 21.50
N THR A 16 -7.66 -6.07 22.20
CA THR A 16 -8.98 -5.79 22.75
C THR A 16 -8.88 -5.61 24.25
N VAL A 17 -9.34 -4.49 24.76
CA VAL A 17 -9.46 -4.25 26.20
C VAL A 17 -10.80 -4.84 26.65
N ILE A 18 -10.74 -5.94 27.40
CA ILE A 18 -11.93 -6.67 27.87
C ILE A 18 -12.57 -5.97 29.06
N ASP A 19 -11.79 -5.19 29.85
CA ASP A 19 -12.28 -4.44 31.00
C ASP A 19 -11.70 -3.02 30.97
N GLN A 20 -12.58 -2.02 30.81
CA GLN A 20 -12.15 -0.64 30.59
C GLN A 20 -12.21 0.15 31.89
N ALA A 21 -11.17 0.06 32.70
CA ALA A 21 -10.93 1.13 33.67
C ALA A 21 -10.72 2.44 32.88
N ALA A 22 -11.40 3.52 33.30
CA ALA A 22 -11.34 4.82 32.62
C ALA A 22 -9.88 5.30 32.40
N ALA A 23 -8.97 4.95 33.30
CA ALA A 23 -7.53 5.24 33.20
C ALA A 23 -6.80 4.51 32.04
N ALA A 24 -7.35 3.43 31.51
CA ALA A 24 -6.73 2.67 30.41
C ALA A 24 -7.05 3.23 29.02
N LYS A 25 -8.12 4.03 28.88
CA LYS A 25 -8.59 4.55 27.58
C LYS A 25 -7.55 5.36 26.80
N PRO A 26 -6.76 6.26 27.40
CA PRO A 26 -5.73 7.01 26.64
C PRO A 26 -4.63 6.09 26.10
N TYR A 27 -4.23 5.07 26.85
CA TYR A 27 -3.23 4.10 26.40
C TYR A 27 -3.76 3.18 25.30
N GLU A 28 -5.05 2.84 25.38
CA GLU A 28 -5.73 2.09 24.31
C GLU A 28 -5.75 2.90 23.02
N LEU A 29 -6.06 4.20 23.09
CA LEU A 29 -6.06 5.07 21.92
C LEU A 29 -4.65 5.23 21.35
N ALA A 30 -3.62 5.43 22.18
CA ALA A 30 -2.23 5.45 21.77
C ALA A 30 -1.85 4.16 21.01
N SER A 31 -2.21 3.01 21.56
CA SER A 31 -1.96 1.70 20.95
C SER A 31 -2.70 1.55 19.63
N ARG A 32 -3.98 1.89 19.56
CA ARG A 32 -4.77 1.82 18.33
C ARG A 32 -4.18 2.69 17.22
N LEU A 33 -3.81 3.95 17.53
CA LEU A 33 -3.18 4.85 16.57
C LEU A 33 -1.86 4.27 16.03
N SER A 34 -1.00 3.82 16.95
CA SER A 34 0.31 3.31 16.56
C SER A 34 0.23 2.01 15.76
N TYR A 35 -0.56 1.04 16.20
CA TYR A 35 -0.71 -0.22 15.47
C TYR A 35 -1.42 -0.02 14.14
N PHE A 36 -2.38 0.90 14.05
CA PHE A 36 -3.05 1.21 12.80
C PHE A 36 -2.12 1.86 11.78
N LEU A 37 -1.32 2.86 12.21
CA LEU A 37 -0.50 3.65 11.29
C LEU A 37 0.93 3.11 11.11
N TRP A 38 1.48 2.39 12.08
CA TRP A 38 2.85 1.89 12.04
C TRP A 38 2.97 0.37 12.10
N GLY A 39 1.91 -0.33 12.50
CA GLY A 39 1.97 -1.78 12.76
C GLY A 39 2.87 -2.14 13.95
N SER A 40 3.14 -1.21 14.86
CA SER A 40 4.05 -1.37 16.00
C SER A 40 3.57 -0.66 17.25
N MET A 41 4.27 -0.88 18.37
CA MET A 41 4.00 -0.23 19.64
C MET A 41 4.08 1.31 19.53
N PRO A 42 3.30 2.05 20.39
CA PRO A 42 3.44 3.48 20.54
C PRO A 42 4.87 3.88 20.91
N ASP A 43 5.29 5.05 20.45
CA ASP A 43 6.53 5.67 20.89
C ASP A 43 6.36 6.40 22.23
N GLU A 44 7.47 6.90 22.76
CA GLU A 44 7.51 7.58 24.06
C GLU A 44 6.60 8.82 24.07
N GLU A 45 6.50 9.55 22.96
CA GLU A 45 5.64 10.74 22.84
C GLU A 45 4.17 10.37 23.01
N LEU A 46 3.69 9.33 22.30
CA LEU A 46 2.32 8.84 22.46
C LEU A 46 2.05 8.31 23.87
N PHE A 47 3.02 7.63 24.48
CA PHE A 47 2.87 7.16 25.86
C PHE A 47 2.77 8.32 26.84
N ASN A 48 3.57 9.36 26.69
CA ASN A 48 3.54 10.55 27.56
C ASN A 48 2.21 11.30 27.45
N LEU A 49 1.70 11.49 26.21
CA LEU A 49 0.39 12.11 25.99
C LEU A 49 -0.77 11.27 26.53
N ALA A 50 -0.64 9.95 26.51
CA ALA A 50 -1.61 9.07 27.16
C ALA A 50 -1.55 9.18 28.69
N ALA A 51 -0.35 9.25 29.27
CA ALA A 51 -0.15 9.39 30.71
C ALA A 51 -0.67 10.71 31.25
N SER A 52 -0.48 11.83 30.52
CA SER A 52 -1.00 13.15 30.89
C SER A 52 -2.51 13.30 30.67
N GLY A 53 -3.12 12.39 29.90
CA GLY A 53 -4.53 12.48 29.50
C GLY A 53 -4.79 13.45 28.33
N GLU A 54 -3.77 14.11 27.80
CA GLU A 54 -3.88 15.04 26.67
C GLU A 54 -4.33 14.36 25.38
N LEU A 55 -4.08 13.06 25.23
CA LEU A 55 -4.50 12.28 24.06
C LEU A 55 -6.05 12.16 23.93
N ASN A 56 -6.81 12.62 24.93
CA ASN A 56 -8.27 12.72 24.82
C ASN A 56 -8.73 13.97 24.02
N ASP A 57 -7.84 14.94 23.79
CA ASP A 57 -8.16 16.14 22.99
C ASP A 57 -8.12 15.81 21.50
N PRO A 58 -9.22 16.03 20.74
CA PRO A 58 -9.26 15.82 19.30
C PRO A 58 -8.17 16.57 18.51
N ALA A 59 -7.78 17.77 18.99
CA ALA A 59 -6.73 18.55 18.33
C ALA A 59 -5.36 17.87 18.50
N ILE A 60 -5.07 17.31 19.66
CA ILE A 60 -3.85 16.54 19.90
C ILE A 60 -3.85 15.26 19.07
N ILE A 61 -4.98 14.55 18.99
CA ILE A 61 -5.12 13.36 18.13
C ILE A 61 -4.80 13.71 16.67
N GLU A 62 -5.31 14.82 16.16
CA GLU A 62 -5.02 15.26 14.79
C GLU A 62 -3.53 15.52 14.58
N VAL A 63 -2.89 16.25 15.48
CA VAL A 63 -1.45 16.55 15.42
C VAL A 63 -0.64 15.25 15.43
N GLN A 64 -0.96 14.32 16.34
CA GLN A 64 -0.27 13.05 16.43
C GLN A 64 -0.52 12.17 15.19
N THR A 65 -1.73 12.13 14.68
CA THR A 65 -2.04 11.40 13.43
C THR A 65 -1.21 11.91 12.25
N ARG A 66 -1.10 13.24 12.09
CA ARG A 66 -0.26 13.84 11.05
C ARG A 66 1.22 13.50 11.24
N ARG A 67 1.71 13.54 12.48
CA ARG A 67 3.08 13.15 12.82
C ARG A 67 3.34 11.68 12.46
N LEU A 68 2.44 10.78 12.86
CA LEU A 68 2.56 9.36 12.59
C LEU A 68 2.53 9.04 11.08
N LEU A 69 1.68 9.72 10.32
CA LEU A 69 1.62 9.57 8.86
C LEU A 69 2.87 10.10 8.14
N ALA A 70 3.55 11.09 8.72
CA ALA A 70 4.79 11.62 8.16
C ALA A 70 6.04 10.76 8.48
N ASP A 71 5.93 9.81 9.41
CA ASP A 71 7.02 8.90 9.78
C ASP A 71 7.19 7.81 8.72
N LYS A 72 8.46 7.36 8.52
CA LYS A 72 8.78 6.26 7.59
C LYS A 72 8.06 4.95 7.90
N ARG A 73 7.65 4.71 9.16
CA ARG A 73 6.88 3.53 9.58
C ARG A 73 5.47 3.48 8.98
N ALA A 74 4.92 4.63 8.55
CA ALA A 74 3.62 4.70 7.91
C ALA A 74 3.56 3.96 6.56
N VAL A 75 4.68 3.57 5.98
CA VAL A 75 4.73 2.69 4.80
C VAL A 75 3.95 1.41 5.04
N SER A 76 4.01 0.84 6.25
CA SER A 76 3.26 -0.37 6.61
C SER A 76 1.74 -0.16 6.53
N PHE A 77 1.26 1.02 6.95
CA PHE A 77 -0.16 1.39 6.82
C PHE A 77 -0.56 1.49 5.35
N VAL A 78 0.23 2.24 4.56
CA VAL A 78 -0.06 2.44 3.13
C VAL A 78 -0.14 1.09 2.40
N GLU A 79 0.81 0.20 2.64
CA GLU A 79 0.86 -1.13 2.03
C GLU A 79 -0.34 -1.99 2.45
N ASN A 80 -0.59 -2.12 3.75
CA ASN A 80 -1.69 -2.92 4.28
C ASN A 80 -3.04 -2.39 3.84
N PHE A 81 -3.26 -1.09 3.96
CA PHE A 81 -4.49 -0.42 3.57
C PHE A 81 -4.77 -0.60 2.07
N SER A 82 -3.80 -0.23 1.22
CA SER A 82 -3.95 -0.32 -0.23
C SER A 82 -4.22 -1.76 -0.69
N THR A 83 -3.47 -2.72 -0.12
CA THR A 83 -3.57 -4.13 -0.50
C THR A 83 -4.93 -4.72 -0.12
N GLN A 84 -5.44 -4.40 1.07
CA GLN A 84 -6.73 -4.90 1.54
C GLN A 84 -7.90 -4.19 0.88
N TRP A 85 -7.90 -2.86 0.89
CA TRP A 85 -8.97 -2.06 0.31
C TRP A 85 -9.19 -2.38 -1.17
N LEU A 86 -8.12 -2.37 -1.97
CA LEU A 86 -8.20 -2.56 -3.42
C LEU A 86 -8.14 -4.04 -3.84
N SER A 87 -7.95 -4.96 -2.88
CA SER A 87 -7.80 -6.41 -3.15
C SER A 87 -6.75 -6.73 -4.21
N ILE A 88 -5.67 -5.91 -4.30
CA ILE A 88 -4.66 -6.03 -5.35
C ILE A 88 -3.87 -7.35 -5.31
N SER A 89 -3.88 -8.05 -4.18
CA SER A 89 -3.32 -9.40 -4.10
C SER A 89 -3.93 -10.40 -5.08
N LYS A 90 -5.17 -10.18 -5.54
CA LYS A 90 -5.82 -11.00 -6.58
C LYS A 90 -4.97 -11.08 -7.85
N MET A 91 -4.26 -10.00 -8.19
CA MET A 91 -3.37 -9.98 -9.35
C MET A 91 -2.31 -11.10 -9.31
N LYS A 92 -1.83 -11.47 -8.11
CA LYS A 92 -0.80 -12.52 -7.95
C LYS A 92 -1.33 -13.91 -8.25
N THR A 93 -2.64 -14.14 -8.14
CA THR A 93 -3.31 -15.44 -8.32
C THR A 93 -3.86 -15.65 -9.73
N VAL A 94 -3.96 -14.60 -10.54
CA VAL A 94 -4.45 -14.70 -11.92
C VAL A 94 -3.44 -15.50 -12.76
N ASN A 95 -3.92 -16.57 -13.40
CA ASN A 95 -3.11 -17.36 -14.31
C ASN A 95 -3.06 -16.67 -15.67
N ILE A 96 -1.95 -15.99 -15.95
CA ILE A 96 -1.75 -15.27 -17.22
C ILE A 96 -1.41 -16.26 -18.33
N ASN A 97 -2.07 -16.12 -19.46
CA ASN A 97 -1.73 -16.85 -20.67
C ASN A 97 -0.42 -16.30 -21.28
N HIS A 98 0.65 -17.04 -21.10
CA HIS A 98 1.99 -16.62 -21.52
C HIS A 98 2.21 -16.62 -23.03
N ASP A 99 1.43 -17.38 -23.77
CA ASP A 99 1.49 -17.37 -25.24
C ASP A 99 0.94 -16.04 -25.78
N LEU A 100 -0.08 -15.50 -25.13
CA LEU A 100 -0.65 -14.20 -25.49
C LEU A 100 0.15 -13.02 -24.91
N PHE A 101 0.71 -13.19 -23.71
CA PHE A 101 1.40 -12.14 -22.98
C PHE A 101 2.81 -12.56 -22.54
N PRO A 102 3.73 -12.84 -23.48
CA PRO A 102 5.07 -13.34 -23.16
C PRO A 102 5.87 -12.38 -22.28
N ARG A 103 5.65 -11.07 -22.42
CA ARG A 103 6.33 -10.05 -21.59
C ARG A 103 6.00 -10.12 -20.10
N PHE A 104 4.94 -10.80 -19.70
CA PHE A 104 4.57 -10.99 -18.30
C PHE A 104 5.49 -11.97 -17.55
N LEU A 105 6.25 -12.80 -18.26
CA LEU A 105 7.22 -13.75 -17.71
C LEU A 105 8.59 -13.11 -17.44
N TYR A 106 8.90 -12.02 -18.14
CA TYR A 106 10.26 -11.49 -18.10
C TYR A 106 10.41 -10.48 -16.96
N THR A 107 11.37 -10.73 -16.09
CA THR A 107 11.97 -9.69 -15.29
C THR A 107 12.70 -8.74 -16.22
N VAL A 108 12.29 -7.49 -16.27
CA VAL A 108 13.00 -6.48 -17.05
C VAL A 108 14.27 -6.13 -16.28
N HIS A 109 15.39 -6.70 -16.72
CA HIS A 109 16.71 -6.40 -16.16
C HIS A 109 17.19 -5.06 -16.69
N VAL A 110 17.03 -4.02 -15.89
CA VAL A 110 17.65 -2.73 -16.16
C VAL A 110 18.98 -2.68 -15.41
N GLY A 111 20.07 -2.78 -16.15
CA GLY A 111 21.41 -2.51 -15.63
C GLY A 111 22.00 -3.58 -14.71
N GLU A 112 22.04 -4.84 -15.13
CA GLU A 112 22.84 -5.86 -14.44
C GLU A 112 24.34 -5.46 -14.44
N ARG A 113 24.88 -5.20 -13.25
CA ARG A 113 26.31 -5.32 -13.04
C ARG A 113 26.63 -6.81 -13.04
N ARG A 114 27.42 -7.26 -14.02
CA ARG A 114 27.97 -8.63 -14.06
C ARG A 114 28.50 -9.02 -12.68
N GLY A 115 27.94 -10.06 -12.08
CA GLY A 115 28.47 -10.72 -10.89
C GLY A 115 27.71 -10.55 -9.57
N GLN A 116 26.51 -9.92 -9.54
CA GLN A 116 25.63 -9.99 -8.38
C GLN A 116 24.47 -10.95 -8.67
N GLU A 117 24.52 -12.13 -8.06
CA GLU A 117 23.36 -13.00 -7.95
C GLU A 117 22.32 -12.29 -7.10
N GLN A 118 21.29 -11.70 -7.72
CA GLN A 118 20.12 -11.26 -6.99
C GLN A 118 19.29 -12.49 -6.65
N LEU A 119 19.21 -12.85 -5.38
CA LEU A 119 18.36 -13.91 -4.84
C LEU A 119 16.86 -13.69 -5.13
N PHE A 120 16.45 -12.46 -5.38
CA PHE A 120 15.08 -12.08 -5.74
C PHE A 120 15.09 -11.20 -6.98
N ARG A 121 14.36 -11.65 -8.01
CA ARG A 121 14.17 -10.91 -9.26
C ARG A 121 12.72 -10.43 -9.32
N PRO A 122 12.42 -9.13 -9.12
CA PRO A 122 11.06 -8.63 -9.19
C PRO A 122 10.49 -8.84 -10.60
N THR A 123 9.25 -9.27 -10.65
CA THR A 123 8.48 -9.43 -11.89
C THR A 123 7.72 -8.15 -12.21
N ILE A 124 7.15 -8.05 -13.42
CA ILE A 124 6.29 -6.93 -13.75
C ILE A 124 5.08 -6.82 -12.80
N ARG A 125 4.60 -7.93 -12.24
CA ARG A 125 3.53 -7.94 -11.23
C ARG A 125 3.95 -7.29 -9.93
N ASP A 126 5.19 -7.50 -9.50
CA ASP A 126 5.71 -6.86 -8.30
C ASP A 126 5.78 -5.34 -8.49
N TYR A 127 6.21 -4.90 -9.66
CA TYR A 127 6.20 -3.47 -10.01
C TYR A 127 4.79 -2.88 -10.11
N MET A 128 3.81 -3.62 -10.63
CA MET A 128 2.39 -3.18 -10.62
C MET A 128 1.82 -3.08 -9.20
N HIS A 129 2.24 -3.97 -8.30
CA HIS A 129 1.88 -3.87 -6.89
C HIS A 129 2.47 -2.61 -6.27
N GLU A 130 3.77 -2.39 -6.44
CA GLU A 130 4.47 -1.19 -5.93
C GLU A 130 3.94 0.11 -6.53
N GLU A 131 3.53 0.11 -7.80
CA GLU A 131 2.85 1.24 -8.44
C GLU A 131 1.64 1.67 -7.62
N THR A 132 0.74 0.74 -7.33
CA THR A 132 -0.52 1.03 -6.65
C THR A 132 -0.30 1.47 -5.21
N VAL A 133 0.54 0.75 -4.47
CA VAL A 133 0.90 1.09 -3.09
C VAL A 133 1.58 2.47 -3.05
N GLY A 134 2.55 2.70 -3.92
CA GLY A 134 3.26 3.98 -3.98
C GLY A 134 2.37 5.14 -4.43
N PHE A 135 1.45 4.92 -5.36
CA PHE A 135 0.48 5.92 -5.78
C PHE A 135 -0.41 6.36 -4.62
N ILE A 136 -0.98 5.42 -3.86
CA ILE A 136 -1.76 5.74 -2.64
C ILE A 136 -0.88 6.43 -1.59
N GLY A 137 0.37 5.99 -1.44
CA GLY A 137 1.35 6.64 -0.56
C GLY A 137 1.62 8.10 -0.91
N GLU A 138 1.73 8.41 -2.21
CA GLU A 138 1.85 9.79 -2.69
C GLU A 138 0.62 10.63 -2.36
N LEU A 139 -0.59 10.08 -2.56
CA LEU A 139 -1.83 10.78 -2.23
C LEU A 139 -1.90 11.12 -0.73
N ILE A 140 -1.56 10.18 0.12
CA ILE A 140 -1.61 10.35 1.59
C ILE A 140 -0.51 11.31 2.05
N SER A 141 0.75 11.06 1.66
CA SER A 141 1.90 11.82 2.17
C SER A 141 1.90 13.28 1.72
N LYS A 142 1.40 13.55 0.53
CA LYS A 142 1.30 14.91 -0.04
C LYS A 142 -0.06 15.55 0.15
N ASN A 143 -1.00 14.86 0.83
CA ASN A 143 -2.38 15.31 1.02
C ASN A 143 -3.05 15.74 -0.30
N LEU A 144 -2.89 14.92 -1.35
CA LEU A 144 -3.46 15.20 -2.66
C LEU A 144 -4.97 14.91 -2.69
N SER A 145 -5.66 15.48 -3.66
CA SER A 145 -7.10 15.25 -3.83
C SER A 145 -7.40 13.77 -4.07
N ILE A 146 -8.41 13.25 -3.40
CA ILE A 146 -8.93 11.88 -3.59
C ILE A 146 -9.42 11.65 -5.04
N MET A 147 -9.75 12.70 -5.77
CA MET A 147 -10.13 12.62 -7.18
C MET A 147 -9.05 12.03 -8.08
N ASN A 148 -7.78 12.09 -7.65
CA ASN A 148 -6.68 11.40 -8.34
C ASN A 148 -6.86 9.89 -8.41
N ILE A 149 -7.70 9.30 -7.57
CA ILE A 149 -8.07 7.87 -7.67
C ILE A 149 -8.77 7.58 -9.01
N VAL A 150 -9.61 8.50 -9.47
CA VAL A 150 -10.39 8.35 -10.70
C VAL A 150 -9.61 8.91 -11.90
N ASP A 151 -9.08 10.12 -11.75
CA ASP A 151 -8.38 10.83 -12.81
C ASP A 151 -7.15 11.56 -12.23
N SER A 152 -5.97 11.19 -12.68
CA SER A 152 -4.70 11.72 -12.20
C SER A 152 -3.83 12.15 -13.36
N ASP A 153 -3.12 13.25 -13.18
CA ASP A 153 -2.13 13.79 -14.12
C ASP A 153 -0.73 13.18 -13.94
N PHE A 154 -0.59 12.24 -12.99
CA PHE A 154 0.65 11.50 -12.77
C PHE A 154 0.40 10.01 -12.58
N ALA A 155 1.45 9.23 -12.82
CA ALA A 155 1.55 7.81 -12.46
C ALA A 155 2.80 7.58 -11.60
N TYR A 156 2.82 6.53 -10.78
CA TYR A 156 3.95 6.21 -9.91
C TYR A 156 4.76 5.08 -10.54
N LEU A 157 5.83 5.42 -11.24
CA LEU A 157 6.54 4.52 -12.15
C LEU A 157 8.04 4.43 -11.88
N ASN A 158 8.58 3.26 -12.17
CA ASN A 158 10.00 3.05 -12.44
C ASN A 158 10.24 2.75 -13.92
N GLU A 159 11.49 2.61 -14.36
CA GLU A 159 11.82 2.36 -15.77
C GLU A 159 11.18 1.05 -16.31
N PRO A 160 11.26 -0.13 -15.62
CA PRO A 160 10.65 -1.35 -16.13
C PRO A 160 9.15 -1.23 -16.39
N LEU A 161 8.43 -0.60 -15.45
CA LEU A 161 6.99 -0.44 -15.57
C LEU A 161 6.62 0.60 -16.63
N ALA A 162 7.39 1.69 -16.72
CA ALA A 162 7.23 2.69 -17.78
C ALA A 162 7.42 2.09 -19.16
N VAL A 163 8.44 1.25 -19.36
CA VAL A 163 8.66 0.51 -20.63
C VAL A 163 7.48 -0.42 -20.90
N HIS A 164 6.92 -1.07 -19.88
CA HIS A 164 5.77 -1.95 -20.04
C HIS A 164 4.52 -1.18 -20.52
N TYR A 165 4.29 0.01 -20.00
CA TYR A 165 3.18 0.90 -20.38
C TYR A 165 3.45 1.76 -21.62
N GLY A 166 4.66 1.73 -22.15
CA GLY A 166 5.05 2.56 -23.31
C GLY A 166 5.32 4.03 -22.94
N VAL A 167 5.55 4.33 -21.66
CA VAL A 167 5.86 5.69 -21.17
C VAL A 167 7.35 5.95 -21.36
N ASN A 168 7.70 6.99 -22.10
CA ASN A 168 9.07 7.36 -22.40
C ASN A 168 9.70 8.27 -21.35
N GLY A 169 11.04 8.27 -21.28
CA GLY A 169 11.80 9.23 -20.47
C GLY A 169 11.99 8.85 -19.00
N VAL A 170 11.43 7.74 -18.53
CA VAL A 170 11.64 7.23 -17.17
C VAL A 170 12.88 6.34 -17.15
N ARG A 171 13.81 6.58 -16.21
CA ARG A 171 15.08 5.83 -16.07
C ARG A 171 15.31 5.37 -14.64
N GLY A 172 15.87 4.16 -14.49
CA GLY A 172 16.27 3.55 -13.22
C GLY A 172 15.14 2.84 -12.48
N LEU A 173 15.52 2.10 -11.43
CA LEU A 173 14.62 1.19 -10.69
C LEU A 173 13.80 1.89 -9.60
N LYS A 174 14.20 3.11 -9.20
CA LYS A 174 13.50 3.85 -8.15
C LYS A 174 12.16 4.36 -8.67
N PHE A 175 11.10 4.02 -7.97
CA PHE A 175 9.77 4.55 -8.21
C PHE A 175 9.68 6.05 -7.90
N ARG A 176 8.87 6.76 -8.67
CA ARG A 176 8.60 8.18 -8.50
C ARG A 176 7.31 8.59 -9.22
N SER A 177 6.74 9.70 -8.80
CA SER A 177 5.67 10.37 -9.55
C SER A 177 6.21 10.85 -10.90
N VAL A 178 5.54 10.47 -11.97
CA VAL A 178 5.87 10.82 -13.35
C VAL A 178 4.64 11.50 -13.96
N PRO A 179 4.75 12.76 -14.42
CA PRO A 179 3.65 13.38 -15.16
C PRO A 179 3.30 12.56 -16.39
N ILE A 180 2.02 12.34 -16.61
CA ILE A 180 1.53 11.57 -17.74
C ILE A 180 0.82 12.46 -18.75
N LYS A 181 0.91 12.05 -20.01
CA LYS A 181 0.22 12.71 -21.11
C LYS A 181 -1.03 11.90 -21.49
N PRO A 182 -2.08 12.55 -22.01
CA PRO A 182 -3.30 11.87 -22.44
C PRO A 182 -3.06 10.71 -23.43
N GLU A 183 -2.02 10.80 -24.24
CA GLU A 183 -1.64 9.80 -25.23
C GLU A 183 -1.27 8.42 -24.63
N TYR A 184 -0.91 8.38 -23.33
CA TYR A 184 -0.58 7.13 -22.65
C TYR A 184 -1.82 6.40 -22.10
N HIS A 185 -2.99 7.05 -22.08
CA HIS A 185 -4.23 6.49 -21.54
C HIS A 185 -4.08 5.94 -20.11
N LEU A 186 -3.23 6.57 -19.32
CA LEU A 186 -3.03 6.32 -17.90
C LEU A 186 -3.70 7.45 -17.10
N GLY A 187 -4.03 7.18 -15.84
CA GLY A 187 -4.60 8.15 -14.92
C GLY A 187 -5.47 7.47 -13.87
N GLY A 188 -5.07 7.60 -12.61
CA GLY A 188 -5.78 6.99 -11.48
C GLY A 188 -5.72 5.46 -11.44
N LEU A 189 -6.40 4.88 -10.43
CA LEU A 189 -6.36 3.44 -10.13
C LEU A 189 -6.94 2.56 -11.25
N LEU A 190 -7.96 3.06 -11.96
CA LEU A 190 -8.68 2.27 -12.96
C LEU A 190 -7.82 1.86 -14.16
N THR A 191 -6.71 2.54 -14.37
CA THR A 191 -5.77 2.27 -15.46
C THR A 191 -4.52 1.51 -15.01
N GLN A 192 -4.32 1.31 -13.69
CA GLN A 192 -3.16 0.61 -13.16
C GLN A 192 -3.19 -0.89 -13.44
N GLY A 193 -2.01 -1.44 -13.73
CA GLY A 193 -1.87 -2.85 -14.08
C GLY A 193 -2.36 -3.80 -12.99
N SER A 194 -2.18 -3.46 -11.71
CA SER A 194 -2.66 -4.29 -10.60
C SER A 194 -4.18 -4.50 -10.64
N VAL A 195 -4.93 -3.43 -10.89
CA VAL A 195 -6.40 -3.45 -10.99
C VAL A 195 -6.84 -4.16 -12.28
N LEU A 196 -6.19 -3.84 -13.40
CA LEU A 196 -6.56 -4.41 -14.69
C LEU A 196 -6.31 -5.92 -14.75
N VAL A 197 -5.16 -6.37 -14.25
CA VAL A 197 -4.79 -7.80 -14.21
C VAL A 197 -5.62 -8.55 -13.18
N GLY A 198 -5.77 -8.00 -11.95
CA GLY A 198 -6.55 -8.62 -10.87
C GLY A 198 -8.02 -8.86 -11.24
N ASN A 199 -8.55 -8.08 -12.18
CA ASN A 199 -9.92 -8.19 -12.69
C ASN A 199 -9.98 -8.64 -14.15
N SER A 200 -9.08 -9.53 -14.55
CA SER A 200 -9.03 -10.17 -15.87
C SER A 200 -9.17 -11.69 -15.74
N THR A 201 -9.31 -12.38 -16.88
CA THR A 201 -9.27 -13.85 -16.93
C THR A 201 -7.85 -14.38 -17.12
N GLY A 202 -6.85 -13.49 -17.25
CA GLY A 202 -5.48 -13.85 -17.62
C GLY A 202 -5.25 -14.04 -19.13
N SER A 203 -6.31 -14.18 -19.91
CA SER A 203 -6.26 -14.25 -21.39
C SER A 203 -6.97 -13.07 -22.05
N ALA A 204 -7.93 -12.47 -21.35
CA ALA A 204 -8.71 -11.33 -21.85
C ALA A 204 -9.14 -10.40 -20.70
N PRO A 205 -9.39 -9.12 -21.00
CA PRO A 205 -10.02 -8.23 -20.04
C PRO A 205 -11.44 -8.71 -19.70
N HIS A 206 -11.87 -8.48 -18.45
CA HIS A 206 -13.20 -8.88 -18.00
C HIS A 206 -13.99 -7.67 -17.48
N PRO A 207 -14.79 -6.99 -18.34
CA PRO A 207 -15.49 -5.76 -17.96
C PRO A 207 -16.42 -5.93 -16.76
N ILE A 208 -17.09 -7.09 -16.64
CA ILE A 208 -18.00 -7.37 -15.53
C ILE A 208 -17.21 -7.43 -14.21
N TYR A 209 -16.07 -8.12 -14.15
CA TYR A 209 -15.26 -8.17 -12.93
C TYR A 209 -14.77 -6.79 -12.51
N ARG A 210 -14.40 -5.94 -13.48
CA ARG A 210 -14.02 -4.55 -13.20
C ARG A 210 -15.18 -3.73 -12.64
N ALA A 211 -16.39 -3.88 -13.22
CA ALA A 211 -17.56 -3.18 -12.75
C ALA A 211 -17.97 -3.62 -11.32
N VAL A 212 -17.90 -4.92 -11.02
CA VAL A 212 -18.14 -5.45 -9.69
C VAL A 212 -17.10 -4.90 -8.70
N TRP A 213 -15.81 -5.01 -9.04
CA TRP A 213 -14.73 -4.48 -8.22
C TRP A 213 -14.88 -2.98 -7.95
N LEU A 214 -15.19 -2.18 -8.98
CA LEU A 214 -15.39 -0.74 -8.83
C LEU A 214 -16.53 -0.44 -7.84
N ARG A 215 -17.65 -1.15 -7.94
CA ARG A 215 -18.78 -0.96 -7.03
C ARG A 215 -18.47 -1.35 -5.59
N GLU A 216 -17.59 -2.33 -5.38
CA GLU A 216 -17.29 -2.88 -4.06
C GLU A 216 -16.13 -2.17 -3.38
N ALA A 217 -15.17 -1.64 -4.15
CA ALA A 217 -13.93 -1.07 -3.64
C ALA A 217 -13.90 0.47 -3.67
N VAL A 218 -14.54 1.10 -4.66
CA VAL A 218 -14.53 2.56 -4.90
C VAL A 218 -15.93 3.14 -4.81
#